data_370e666f3f6e38ccc244c0035f100f7b
#
_entry.id   370e666f3f6e38ccc244c0035f100f7b
#
_cell.length_a   1.000
_cell.length_b   1.000
_cell.length_c   1.000
_cell.angle_alpha   90.00
_cell.angle_beta   90.00
_cell.angle_gamma   90.00
#
_symmetry.space_group_name_H-M   'P 1'
#
loop_
_entity.id
_entity.type
_entity.pdbx_description
1 polymer ?
#
loop_
_entity_poly.entity_id
_entity_poly.type
_entity_poly.pdbx_seq_one_letter_code
_entity_poly.pdbx_strand_id
1 'polypeptide(L)'
;IDGFQEAIYGAKIGETITADLKFPDPYEINKELSGKKVTFEIKELSKEVTVPAALDEEFVKANSEAKTVDEFRTLVAEELKTEAEDSQRADYENEIFNQIVEESEIIKYPEEQVQAEMDKLDEQYKNLASQNGMEWEDVLENSLKLTQEEYEKELRVYGELMTKYKLVTYALAKAEKIEF
;
A
#
# COMPACT_ATOMS: atom_id res chain seq x y z
N ILE A 1 4.83 -9.25 -24.80
CA ILE A 1 5.64 -10.04 -25.75
C ILE A 1 7.02 -10.14 -25.12
N ASP A 2 7.44 -11.36 -24.87
CA ASP A 2 8.75 -11.63 -24.28
C ASP A 2 9.87 -11.13 -25.19
N GLY A 3 10.91 -10.53 -24.60
CA GLY A 3 12.05 -9.98 -25.31
C GLY A 3 11.87 -8.57 -25.89
N PHE A 4 10.66 -7.96 -25.80
CA PHE A 4 10.42 -6.63 -26.34
C PHE A 4 11.18 -5.54 -25.57
N GLN A 5 11.17 -5.63 -24.24
CA GLN A 5 11.88 -4.67 -23.39
C GLN A 5 13.39 -4.84 -23.53
N GLU A 6 13.87 -6.06 -23.59
CA GLU A 6 15.28 -6.40 -23.76
C GLU A 6 15.83 -5.87 -25.10
N ALA A 7 15.01 -5.92 -26.16
CA ALA A 7 15.39 -5.41 -27.48
C ALA A 7 15.61 -3.89 -27.50
N ILE A 8 14.98 -3.16 -26.57
CA ILE A 8 15.09 -1.71 -26.46
C ILE A 8 16.24 -1.30 -25.52
N TYR A 9 16.69 -2.23 -24.67
CA TYR A 9 17.75 -1.92 -23.69
C TYR A 9 19.05 -1.48 -24.38
N GLY A 10 19.56 -0.32 -23.96
CA GLY A 10 20.80 0.23 -24.50
C GLY A 10 20.66 1.02 -25.81
N ALA A 11 19.45 1.12 -26.34
CA ALA A 11 19.18 1.91 -27.53
C ALA A 11 19.38 3.41 -27.29
N LYS A 12 19.82 4.11 -28.33
CA LYS A 12 20.00 5.57 -28.30
C LYS A 12 18.76 6.27 -28.80
N ILE A 13 18.48 7.44 -28.25
CA ILE A 13 17.37 8.30 -28.70
C ILE A 13 17.55 8.62 -30.20
N GLY A 14 16.50 8.40 -30.99
CA GLY A 14 16.50 8.61 -32.43
C GLY A 14 17.08 7.45 -33.27
N GLU A 15 17.50 6.37 -32.63
CA GLU A 15 17.94 5.15 -33.32
C GLU A 15 16.72 4.29 -33.74
N THR A 16 16.77 3.71 -34.94
CA THR A 16 15.78 2.73 -35.37
C THR A 16 16.26 1.34 -34.95
N ILE A 17 15.44 0.64 -34.20
CA ILE A 17 15.71 -0.72 -33.75
C ILE A 17 14.79 -1.68 -34.45
N THR A 18 15.35 -2.81 -34.83
CA THR A 18 14.59 -3.95 -35.37
C THR A 18 14.65 -5.10 -34.39
N ALA A 19 13.48 -5.60 -33.96
CA ALA A 19 13.39 -6.73 -33.05
C ALA A 19 12.52 -7.84 -33.65
N ASP A 20 13.09 -9.02 -33.78
CA ASP A 20 12.36 -10.23 -34.20
C ASP A 20 11.82 -10.94 -32.96
N LEU A 21 10.52 -10.91 -32.77
CA LEU A 21 9.85 -11.42 -31.59
C LEU A 21 8.74 -12.41 -31.96
N LYS A 22 8.25 -13.14 -30.95
CA LYS A 22 7.15 -14.07 -31.12
C LYS A 22 6.02 -13.73 -30.17
N PHE A 23 4.80 -13.67 -30.68
CA PHE A 23 3.63 -13.55 -29.83
C PHE A 23 3.46 -14.80 -28.95
N PRO A 24 3.00 -14.65 -27.71
CA PRO A 24 2.70 -15.79 -26.85
C PRO A 24 1.63 -16.68 -27.49
N ASP A 25 1.59 -17.95 -27.08
CA ASP A 25 0.61 -18.89 -27.50
C ASP A 25 0.04 -19.62 -26.26
N PRO A 26 -1.21 -19.34 -25.89
CA PRO A 26 -2.21 -18.49 -26.54
C PRO A 26 -1.98 -16.97 -26.36
N TYR A 27 -2.43 -16.15 -27.33
CA TYR A 27 -2.49 -14.70 -27.21
C TYR A 27 -3.95 -14.24 -27.19
N GLU A 28 -4.47 -13.99 -25.97
CA GLU A 28 -5.90 -13.75 -25.74
C GLU A 28 -6.43 -12.45 -26.38
N ILE A 29 -5.56 -11.43 -26.54
CA ILE A 29 -5.95 -10.14 -27.12
C ILE A 29 -6.26 -10.27 -28.62
N ASN A 30 -5.51 -11.11 -29.32
CA ASN A 30 -5.72 -11.38 -30.75
C ASN A 30 -5.25 -12.79 -31.10
N LYS A 31 -6.22 -13.69 -31.21
CA LYS A 31 -5.98 -15.12 -31.48
C LYS A 31 -5.29 -15.38 -32.83
N GLU A 32 -5.47 -14.47 -33.80
CA GLU A 32 -4.83 -14.61 -35.12
C GLU A 32 -3.31 -14.41 -35.07
N LEU A 33 -2.81 -13.70 -34.04
CA LEU A 33 -1.38 -13.47 -33.83
C LEU A 33 -0.73 -14.50 -32.91
N SER A 34 -1.51 -15.40 -32.31
CA SER A 34 -1.02 -16.42 -31.38
C SER A 34 0.12 -17.24 -32.00
N GLY A 35 1.26 -17.26 -31.32
CA GLY A 35 2.45 -18.00 -31.72
C GLY A 35 3.16 -17.51 -33.00
N LYS A 36 2.70 -16.42 -33.64
CA LYS A 36 3.35 -15.89 -34.84
C LYS A 36 4.63 -15.14 -34.54
N LYS A 37 5.61 -15.30 -35.42
CA LYS A 37 6.82 -14.49 -35.43
C LYS A 37 6.57 -13.17 -36.15
N VAL A 38 7.04 -12.09 -35.60
CA VAL A 38 6.89 -10.72 -36.13
C VAL A 38 8.16 -9.94 -35.95
N THR A 39 8.42 -9.04 -36.89
CA THR A 39 9.53 -8.09 -36.80
C THR A 39 8.96 -6.74 -36.42
N PHE A 40 9.38 -6.20 -35.28
CA PHE A 40 9.05 -4.85 -34.85
C PHE A 40 10.13 -3.89 -35.33
N GLU A 41 9.73 -2.83 -35.98
CA GLU A 41 10.59 -1.69 -36.31
C GLU A 41 10.21 -0.51 -35.39
N ILE A 42 11.09 -0.17 -34.46
CA ILE A 42 10.88 0.86 -33.43
C ILE A 42 11.70 2.09 -33.86
N LYS A 43 11.02 3.19 -34.22
CA LYS A 43 11.65 4.37 -34.83
C LYS A 43 11.80 5.55 -33.91
N GLU A 44 10.89 5.71 -32.99
CA GLU A 44 10.85 6.88 -32.10
C GLU A 44 11.06 6.44 -30.66
N LEU A 45 12.31 6.50 -30.22
CA LEU A 45 12.66 6.26 -28.81
C LEU A 45 12.74 7.60 -28.09
N SER A 46 11.97 7.76 -27.04
CA SER A 46 12.12 8.86 -26.10
C SER A 46 12.47 8.29 -24.71
N LYS A 47 13.29 9.04 -24.00
CA LYS A 47 13.61 8.73 -22.61
C LYS A 47 13.13 9.89 -21.75
N GLU A 48 12.23 9.61 -20.85
CA GLU A 48 11.87 10.56 -19.82
C GLU A 48 12.99 10.61 -18.77
N VAL A 49 13.56 11.77 -18.57
CA VAL A 49 14.62 12.00 -17.59
C VAL A 49 14.11 13.03 -16.60
N THR A 50 13.88 12.60 -15.37
CA THR A 50 13.61 13.53 -14.28
C THR A 50 14.89 14.24 -13.90
N VAL A 51 14.96 15.54 -14.20
CA VAL A 51 16.07 16.39 -13.78
C VAL A 51 15.64 17.08 -12.48
N PRO A 52 16.26 16.75 -11.34
CA PRO A 52 15.93 17.45 -10.09
C PRO A 52 16.23 18.94 -10.24
N ALA A 53 15.37 19.78 -9.68
CA ALA A 53 15.64 21.22 -9.61
C ALA A 53 16.93 21.48 -8.83
N ALA A 54 17.68 22.49 -9.23
CA ALA A 54 18.85 22.92 -8.46
C ALA A 54 18.39 23.48 -7.12
N LEU A 55 19.06 23.07 -6.04
CA LEU A 55 18.80 23.64 -4.73
C LEU A 55 19.58 24.97 -4.60
N ASP A 56 18.97 26.03 -5.12
CA ASP A 56 19.49 27.39 -5.07
C ASP A 56 18.54 28.31 -4.29
N GLU A 57 18.90 29.57 -4.16
CA GLU A 57 18.09 30.56 -3.42
C GLU A 57 16.75 30.83 -4.09
N GLU A 58 16.66 30.72 -5.41
CA GLU A 58 15.41 30.92 -6.14
C GLU A 58 14.43 29.80 -5.84
N PHE A 59 14.90 28.56 -5.91
CA PHE A 59 14.13 27.38 -5.48
C PHE A 59 13.65 27.50 -4.04
N VAL A 60 14.56 27.86 -3.13
CA VAL A 60 14.25 28.00 -1.69
C VAL A 60 13.17 29.03 -1.45
N LYS A 61 13.28 30.23 -2.05
CA LYS A 61 12.30 31.31 -1.91
C LYS A 61 10.93 30.99 -2.52
N ALA A 62 10.92 30.13 -3.56
CA ALA A 62 9.67 29.72 -4.21
C ALA A 62 8.93 28.63 -3.43
N ASN A 63 9.63 27.81 -2.62
CA ASN A 63 9.08 26.60 -2.00
C ASN A 63 9.10 26.62 -0.46
N SER A 64 9.63 27.68 0.17
CA SER A 64 9.69 27.80 1.64
C SER A 64 9.71 29.26 2.09
N GLU A 65 9.64 29.47 3.38
CA GLU A 65 9.82 30.80 4.02
C GLU A 65 11.29 31.16 4.23
N ALA A 66 12.22 30.23 3.99
CA ALA A 66 13.65 30.46 4.13
C ALA A 66 14.16 31.42 3.02
N LYS A 67 15.20 32.16 3.35
CA LYS A 67 15.81 33.14 2.42
C LYS A 67 17.08 32.63 1.77
N THR A 68 17.73 31.67 2.41
CA THR A 68 18.99 31.06 1.96
C THR A 68 18.89 29.54 1.96
N VAL A 69 19.75 28.89 1.20
CA VAL A 69 19.86 27.42 1.17
C VAL A 69 20.21 26.86 2.54
N ASP A 70 21.03 27.55 3.33
CA ASP A 70 21.44 27.09 4.65
C ASP A 70 20.29 27.19 5.67
N GLU A 71 19.50 28.27 5.61
CA GLU A 71 18.26 28.37 6.41
C GLU A 71 17.28 27.25 6.03
N PHE A 72 17.10 27.00 4.75
CA PHE A 72 16.23 25.92 4.28
C PHE A 72 16.67 24.55 4.80
N ARG A 73 17.97 24.26 4.71
CA ARG A 73 18.52 23.02 5.26
C ARG A 73 18.30 22.88 6.76
N THR A 74 18.44 23.98 7.49
CA THR A 74 18.19 23.98 8.94
C THR A 74 16.72 23.71 9.25
N LEU A 75 15.79 24.37 8.54
CA LEU A 75 14.36 24.13 8.71
C LEU A 75 13.98 22.68 8.41
N VAL A 76 14.45 22.16 7.28
CA VAL A 76 14.18 20.74 6.89
C VAL A 76 14.79 19.77 7.92
N ALA A 77 15.99 20.06 8.43
CA ALA A 77 16.62 19.21 9.43
C ALA A 77 15.85 19.21 10.76
N GLU A 78 15.33 20.37 11.20
CA GLU A 78 14.48 20.49 12.39
C GLU A 78 13.13 19.79 12.20
N GLU A 79 12.50 19.95 11.03
CA GLU A 79 11.24 19.29 10.69
C GLU A 79 11.41 17.76 10.69
N LEU A 80 12.42 17.25 9.99
CA LEU A 80 12.71 15.82 9.95
C LEU A 80 13.04 15.25 11.33
N LYS A 81 13.74 16.02 12.16
CA LYS A 81 14.03 15.61 13.54
C LYS A 81 12.76 15.51 14.36
N THR A 82 11.88 16.51 14.28
CA THR A 82 10.60 16.52 15.00
C THR A 82 9.71 15.37 14.53
N GLU A 83 9.62 15.15 13.21
CA GLU A 83 8.86 14.04 12.63
C GLU A 83 9.40 12.68 13.10
N ALA A 84 10.72 12.52 13.13
CA ALA A 84 11.35 11.28 13.61
C ALA A 84 11.09 11.05 15.11
N GLU A 85 11.16 12.10 15.93
CA GLU A 85 10.88 12.05 17.38
C GLU A 85 9.41 11.71 17.64
N ASP A 86 8.48 12.31 16.90
CA ASP A 86 7.06 12.07 17.01
C ASP A 86 6.69 10.65 16.54
N SER A 87 7.26 10.20 15.40
CA SER A 87 7.10 8.83 14.91
C SER A 87 7.61 7.80 15.93
N GLN A 88 8.82 8.02 16.46
CA GLN A 88 9.40 7.12 17.47
C GLN A 88 8.53 7.08 18.75
N ARG A 89 7.99 8.22 19.16
CA ARG A 89 7.08 8.28 20.31
C ARG A 89 5.81 7.48 20.04
N ALA A 90 5.19 7.68 18.88
CA ALA A 90 3.98 6.97 18.49
C ALA A 90 4.21 5.45 18.40
N ASP A 91 5.34 5.02 17.83
CA ASP A 91 5.72 3.62 17.77
C ASP A 91 5.87 3.02 19.17
N TYR A 92 6.53 3.73 20.07
CA TYR A 92 6.73 3.30 21.45
C TYR A 92 5.43 3.24 22.26
N GLU A 93 4.56 4.24 22.10
CA GLU A 93 3.22 4.25 22.71
C GLU A 93 2.36 3.07 22.20
N ASN A 94 2.42 2.79 20.89
CA ASN A 94 1.74 1.65 20.29
C ASN A 94 2.29 0.31 20.80
N GLU A 95 3.61 0.17 20.93
CA GLU A 95 4.24 -1.04 21.46
C GLU A 95 3.79 -1.32 22.90
N ILE A 96 3.82 -0.29 23.76
CA ILE A 96 3.35 -0.39 25.16
C ILE A 96 1.87 -0.80 25.17
N PHE A 97 1.05 -0.13 24.37
CA PHE A 97 -0.38 -0.43 24.34
C PHE A 97 -0.67 -1.84 23.84
N ASN A 98 0.03 -2.28 22.80
CA ASN A 98 -0.08 -3.65 22.30
C ASN A 98 0.32 -4.67 23.37
N GLN A 99 1.40 -4.43 24.11
CA GLN A 99 1.81 -5.29 25.20
C GLN A 99 0.73 -5.37 26.30
N ILE A 100 0.14 -4.23 26.68
CA ILE A 100 -0.98 -4.21 27.64
C ILE A 100 -2.16 -5.04 27.13
N VAL A 101 -2.50 -4.90 25.84
CA VAL A 101 -3.59 -5.67 25.23
C VAL A 101 -3.27 -7.16 25.22
N GLU A 102 -2.05 -7.54 24.85
CA GLU A 102 -1.62 -8.95 24.84
C GLU A 102 -1.71 -9.60 26.21
N GLU A 103 -1.22 -8.92 27.26
CA GLU A 103 -1.21 -9.41 28.64
C GLU A 103 -2.61 -9.35 29.31
N SER A 104 -3.56 -8.63 28.71
CA SER A 104 -4.92 -8.53 29.24
C SER A 104 -5.73 -9.78 28.98
N GLU A 105 -6.45 -10.25 29.98
CA GLU A 105 -7.38 -11.37 29.88
C GLU A 105 -8.82 -10.85 29.73
N ILE A 106 -9.53 -11.32 28.71
CA ILE A 106 -10.94 -11.00 28.50
C ILE A 106 -11.80 -12.12 29.07
N ILE A 107 -12.54 -11.84 30.13
CA ILE A 107 -13.41 -12.81 30.80
C ILE A 107 -14.56 -13.23 29.88
N LYS A 108 -15.12 -12.30 29.12
CA LYS A 108 -16.21 -12.56 28.19
C LYS A 108 -16.25 -11.48 27.10
N TYR A 109 -16.30 -11.94 25.87
CA TYR A 109 -16.52 -11.03 24.73
C TYR A 109 -18.02 -10.70 24.58
N PRO A 110 -18.39 -9.42 24.40
CA PRO A 110 -19.74 -9.03 23.99
C PRO A 110 -19.94 -9.42 22.51
N GLU A 111 -20.75 -10.45 22.25
CA GLU A 111 -20.94 -10.98 20.88
C GLU A 111 -21.42 -9.92 19.88
N GLU A 112 -22.26 -9.00 20.29
CA GLU A 112 -22.73 -7.91 19.41
C GLU A 112 -21.58 -7.02 18.93
N GLN A 113 -20.59 -6.77 19.78
CA GLN A 113 -19.41 -5.96 19.41
C GLN A 113 -18.46 -6.74 18.51
N VAL A 114 -18.26 -8.03 18.80
CA VAL A 114 -17.45 -8.90 17.93
C VAL A 114 -18.07 -8.96 16.54
N GLN A 115 -19.38 -9.21 16.47
CA GLN A 115 -20.10 -9.26 15.19
C GLN A 115 -20.01 -7.93 14.42
N ALA A 116 -20.15 -6.81 15.10
CA ALA A 116 -20.03 -5.49 14.46
C ALA A 116 -18.63 -5.24 13.86
N GLU A 117 -17.55 -5.73 14.50
CA GLU A 117 -16.21 -5.63 13.92
C GLU A 117 -16.01 -6.60 12.74
N MET A 118 -16.59 -7.80 12.81
CA MET A 118 -16.61 -8.74 11.70
C MET A 118 -17.33 -8.15 10.48
N ASP A 119 -18.54 -7.64 10.68
CA ASP A 119 -19.36 -7.05 9.61
C ASP A 119 -18.64 -5.87 8.95
N LYS A 120 -18.01 -5.03 9.74
CA LYS A 120 -17.24 -3.88 9.25
C LYS A 120 -16.09 -4.29 8.34
N LEU A 121 -15.32 -5.30 8.72
CA LEU A 121 -14.21 -5.79 7.92
C LEU A 121 -14.71 -6.50 6.64
N ASP A 122 -15.75 -7.31 6.77
CA ASP A 122 -16.38 -8.01 5.65
C ASP A 122 -16.90 -7.02 4.59
N GLU A 123 -17.60 -5.97 5.03
CA GLU A 123 -18.06 -4.89 4.13
C GLU A 123 -16.87 -4.18 3.46
N GLN A 124 -15.79 -3.91 4.17
CA GLN A 124 -14.60 -3.28 3.59
C GLN A 124 -13.99 -4.12 2.47
N TYR A 125 -13.82 -5.43 2.68
CA TYR A 125 -13.30 -6.33 1.65
C TYR A 125 -14.21 -6.45 0.45
N LYS A 126 -15.53 -6.61 0.66
CA LYS A 126 -16.52 -6.72 -0.42
C LYS A 126 -16.61 -5.42 -1.24
N ASN A 127 -16.56 -4.27 -0.56
CA ASN A 127 -16.54 -2.98 -1.23
C ASN A 127 -15.26 -2.79 -2.06
N LEU A 128 -14.11 -3.19 -1.54
CA LEU A 128 -12.83 -3.14 -2.27
C LEU A 128 -12.85 -4.05 -3.50
N ALA A 129 -13.38 -5.26 -3.38
CA ALA A 129 -13.56 -6.17 -4.50
C ALA A 129 -14.46 -5.54 -5.58
N SER A 130 -15.60 -5.00 -5.19
CA SER A 130 -16.55 -4.35 -6.10
C SER A 130 -15.95 -3.13 -6.81
N GLN A 131 -15.20 -2.28 -6.09
CA GLN A 131 -14.51 -1.11 -6.69
C GLN A 131 -13.47 -1.51 -7.74
N ASN A 132 -12.87 -2.70 -7.59
CA ASN A 132 -11.93 -3.26 -8.56
C ASN A 132 -12.61 -4.12 -9.63
N GLY A 133 -13.95 -4.17 -9.66
CA GLY A 133 -14.72 -4.95 -10.65
C GLY A 133 -14.57 -6.47 -10.48
N MET A 134 -14.28 -6.93 -9.27
CA MET A 134 -14.12 -8.35 -8.95
C MET A 134 -15.35 -8.86 -8.18
N GLU A 135 -15.78 -10.07 -8.51
CA GLU A 135 -16.79 -10.77 -7.71
C GLU A 135 -16.15 -11.29 -6.42
N TRP A 136 -16.92 -11.27 -5.32
CA TRP A 136 -16.37 -11.65 -4.02
C TRP A 136 -15.91 -13.10 -3.95
N GLU A 137 -16.63 -14.00 -4.58
CA GLU A 137 -16.29 -15.41 -4.68
C GLU A 137 -14.95 -15.64 -5.38
N ASP A 138 -14.66 -14.86 -6.43
CA ASP A 138 -13.38 -14.91 -7.14
C ASP A 138 -12.23 -14.40 -6.25
N VAL A 139 -12.48 -13.38 -5.43
CA VAL A 139 -11.48 -12.87 -4.47
C VAL A 139 -11.17 -13.92 -3.41
N LEU A 140 -12.19 -14.56 -2.84
CA LEU A 140 -12.02 -15.64 -1.86
C LEU A 140 -11.18 -16.79 -2.42
N GLU A 141 -11.54 -17.29 -3.60
CA GLU A 141 -10.97 -18.50 -4.16
C GLU A 141 -9.57 -18.26 -4.77
N ASN A 142 -9.40 -17.15 -5.50
CA ASN A 142 -8.20 -16.91 -6.29
C ASN A 142 -7.19 -15.98 -5.61
N SER A 143 -7.65 -15.01 -4.81
CA SER A 143 -6.76 -14.05 -4.15
C SER A 143 -6.42 -14.45 -2.73
N LEU A 144 -7.43 -14.74 -1.92
CA LEU A 144 -7.26 -15.14 -0.52
C LEU A 144 -6.95 -16.63 -0.38
N LYS A 145 -7.41 -17.45 -1.32
CA LYS A 145 -7.29 -18.92 -1.31
C LYS A 145 -7.91 -19.55 -0.05
N LEU A 146 -9.02 -18.99 0.37
CA LEU A 146 -9.79 -19.41 1.54
C LEU A 146 -11.16 -19.93 1.10
N THR A 147 -11.66 -20.91 1.83
CA THR A 147 -13.08 -21.26 1.81
C THR A 147 -13.87 -20.21 2.59
N GLN A 148 -15.18 -20.12 2.36
CA GLN A 148 -16.06 -19.25 3.12
C GLN A 148 -15.97 -19.52 4.64
N GLU A 149 -15.90 -20.79 5.05
CA GLU A 149 -15.78 -21.17 6.46
C GLU A 149 -14.45 -20.71 7.09
N GLU A 150 -13.34 -20.82 6.37
CA GLU A 150 -12.03 -20.33 6.82
C GLU A 150 -12.02 -18.80 6.92
N TYR A 151 -12.60 -18.12 5.96
CA TYR A 151 -12.74 -16.66 5.99
C TYR A 151 -13.58 -16.20 7.19
N GLU A 152 -14.70 -16.81 7.47
CA GLU A 152 -15.53 -16.50 8.65
C GLU A 152 -14.79 -16.73 9.97
N LYS A 153 -13.95 -17.74 10.06
CA LYS A 153 -13.07 -17.96 11.21
C LYS A 153 -12.04 -16.85 11.38
N GLU A 154 -11.42 -16.40 10.28
CA GLU A 154 -10.48 -15.30 10.33
C GLU A 154 -11.15 -13.96 10.68
N LEU A 155 -12.35 -13.70 10.13
CA LEU A 155 -13.15 -12.56 10.54
C LEU A 155 -13.45 -12.58 12.03
N ARG A 156 -13.78 -13.75 12.59
CA ARG A 156 -14.04 -13.87 14.03
C ARG A 156 -12.81 -13.59 14.87
N VAL A 157 -11.66 -14.12 14.51
CA VAL A 157 -10.39 -13.82 15.18
C VAL A 157 -10.11 -12.31 15.16
N TYR A 158 -10.31 -11.67 14.03
CA TYR A 158 -10.18 -10.22 13.91
C TYR A 158 -11.20 -9.49 14.79
N GLY A 159 -12.47 -9.88 14.75
CA GLY A 159 -13.56 -9.28 15.54
C GLY A 159 -13.29 -9.35 17.04
N GLU A 160 -12.82 -10.50 17.53
CA GLU A 160 -12.42 -10.69 18.93
C GLU A 160 -11.21 -9.82 19.29
N LEU A 161 -10.20 -9.73 18.42
CA LEU A 161 -9.03 -8.89 18.62
C LEU A 161 -9.41 -7.41 18.71
N MET A 162 -10.19 -6.90 17.76
CA MET A 162 -10.63 -5.49 17.76
C MET A 162 -11.50 -5.18 18.98
N THR A 163 -12.36 -6.11 19.37
CA THR A 163 -13.16 -5.98 20.57
C THR A 163 -12.26 -5.96 21.82
N LYS A 164 -11.22 -6.80 21.87
CA LYS A 164 -10.23 -6.79 22.97
C LYS A 164 -9.56 -5.43 23.11
N TYR A 165 -9.09 -4.85 22.00
CA TYR A 165 -8.51 -3.49 21.99
C TYR A 165 -9.47 -2.46 22.59
N LYS A 166 -10.74 -2.48 22.20
CA LYS A 166 -11.75 -1.55 22.73
C LYS A 166 -12.02 -1.73 24.21
N LEU A 167 -12.13 -2.98 24.66
CA LEU A 167 -12.39 -3.28 26.07
C LEU A 167 -11.22 -2.87 26.96
N VAL A 168 -9.98 -3.11 26.52
CA VAL A 168 -8.77 -2.71 27.23
C VAL A 168 -8.66 -1.18 27.26
N THR A 169 -8.88 -0.51 26.14
CA THR A 169 -8.90 0.98 26.10
C THR A 169 -9.92 1.54 27.09
N TYR A 170 -11.14 1.01 27.10
CA TYR A 170 -12.17 1.44 28.03
C TYR A 170 -11.78 1.20 29.50
N ALA A 171 -11.20 0.03 29.79
CA ALA A 171 -10.76 -0.32 31.14
C ALA A 171 -9.64 0.62 31.62
N LEU A 172 -8.66 0.91 30.76
CA LEU A 172 -7.57 1.83 31.06
C LEU A 172 -8.09 3.26 31.29
N ALA A 173 -8.92 3.76 30.39
CA ALA A 173 -9.47 5.10 30.55
C ALA A 173 -10.29 5.24 31.84
N LYS A 174 -11.05 4.20 32.19
CA LYS A 174 -11.78 4.16 33.45
C LYS A 174 -10.85 4.15 34.66
N ALA A 175 -9.76 3.38 34.61
CA ALA A 175 -8.78 3.30 35.69
C ALA A 175 -8.06 4.64 35.88
N GLU A 176 -7.71 5.32 34.80
CA GLU A 176 -7.02 6.61 34.77
C GLU A 176 -7.98 7.80 34.92
N LYS A 177 -9.30 7.57 35.03
CA LYS A 177 -10.36 8.60 35.15
C LYS A 177 -10.38 9.58 33.98
N ILE A 178 -10.10 9.08 32.79
CA ILE A 178 -10.21 9.84 31.55
C ILE A 178 -11.67 9.81 31.11
N GLU A 179 -12.26 10.98 30.90
CA GLU A 179 -13.61 11.12 30.34
C GLU A 179 -13.55 11.06 28.82
N PHE A 180 -14.53 10.36 28.21
CA PHE A 180 -14.68 10.21 26.75
C PHE A 180 -15.66 11.25 26.20
#